data_4ff8461485b9caad92f4a6b00ef81e8e
#
_entry.id   4ff8461485b9caad92f4a6b00ef81e8e
#
_cell.length_a   1.000
_cell.length_b   1.000
_cell.length_c   1.000
_cell.angle_alpha   90.00
_cell.angle_beta   90.00
_cell.angle_gamma   90.00
#
_symmetry.space_group_name_H-M   'P 1'
#
loop_
_entity.id
_entity.type
_entity.pdbx_description
1 polymer ?
#
loop_
_entity_poly.entity_id
_entity_poly.type
_entity_poly.pdbx_seq_one_letter_code
_entity_poly.pdbx_strand_id
1 'polypeptide(L)'
;MAKKKYTVLDLFCGCGGLSLGFEMAGFEVEMAIDNWEDALVTYRHNREGVKAINADLLNLDPKEIADQYGMSDVDVIIGGPPCQGFSVAGKRIIDDERNKLYKSFVRFVEYFQPKAFVMENVPNILSMGDGIIRDAIIKDFSDLGYIVSYKVLMASDYGVPQNRRRAIFVGLRDKAFAFPEKTVQEPVTTYDALSDLPESSIEDGDNYPVAPMCDYQRMIRQGVDKLYNHQASAHTPETQRIIAMVPDGGNYKCLPEDMWGLRKVHIAWTRMNSKRPCFTIDTGHRHHFHYKYNRVPTVREAARIQSFPDSFVFIGSRTSQNKQVGNAVPPYMAFAIANQLQIIL
;
A
#
# COMPACT_ATOMS: atom_id res chain seq x y z
N MET A 1 -25.02 -4.90 -23.97
CA MET A 1 -24.68 -5.88 -22.92
C MET A 1 -23.60 -5.27 -22.04
N ALA A 2 -23.76 -5.23 -20.73
CA ALA A 2 -22.70 -4.80 -19.83
C ALA A 2 -21.48 -5.74 -19.99
N LYS A 3 -20.27 -5.18 -20.13
CA LYS A 3 -19.04 -5.98 -20.22
C LYS A 3 -18.91 -6.77 -18.91
N LYS A 4 -18.75 -8.11 -18.99
CA LYS A 4 -18.51 -8.94 -17.78
C LYS A 4 -17.29 -8.39 -17.07
N LYS A 5 -17.40 -8.04 -15.80
CA LYS A 5 -16.28 -7.63 -14.98
C LYS A 5 -15.46 -8.89 -14.59
N TYR A 6 -14.14 -8.74 -14.51
CA TYR A 6 -13.27 -9.79 -13.97
C TYR A 6 -13.36 -9.78 -12.45
N THR A 7 -13.51 -10.97 -11.87
CA THR A 7 -13.61 -11.16 -10.42
C THR A 7 -12.23 -11.26 -9.77
N VAL A 8 -12.13 -10.73 -8.55
CA VAL A 8 -10.88 -10.68 -7.79
C VAL A 8 -11.04 -11.27 -6.40
N LEU A 9 -10.07 -12.10 -6.00
CA LEU A 9 -9.83 -12.51 -4.61
C LEU A 9 -8.57 -11.80 -4.10
N ASP A 10 -8.69 -11.00 -3.02
CA ASP A 10 -7.56 -10.30 -2.39
C ASP A 10 -7.08 -11.03 -1.12
N LEU A 11 -5.88 -11.58 -1.17
CA LEU A 11 -5.23 -12.28 -0.07
C LEU A 11 -4.23 -11.35 0.64
N PHE A 12 -4.21 -11.35 1.97
CA PHE A 12 -3.44 -10.40 2.75
C PHE A 12 -3.84 -8.94 2.45
N CYS A 13 -5.14 -8.71 2.36
CA CYS A 13 -5.72 -7.49 1.83
C CYS A 13 -5.45 -6.23 2.67
N GLY A 14 -5.13 -6.37 3.97
CA GLY A 14 -5.00 -5.22 4.87
C GLY A 14 -6.23 -4.33 4.84
N CYS A 15 -6.06 -3.01 4.72
CA CYS A 15 -7.17 -2.08 4.55
C CYS A 15 -7.67 -1.95 3.10
N GLY A 16 -7.07 -2.69 2.14
CA GLY A 16 -7.55 -2.77 0.77
C GLY A 16 -6.99 -1.73 -0.21
N GLY A 17 -5.73 -1.33 -0.07
CA GLY A 17 -5.10 -0.41 -1.03
C GLY A 17 -4.92 -1.04 -2.41
N LEU A 18 -4.54 -2.33 -2.46
CA LEU A 18 -4.41 -3.08 -3.71
C LEU A 18 -5.78 -3.30 -4.36
N SER A 19 -6.78 -3.80 -3.58
CA SER A 19 -8.17 -3.92 -4.01
C SER A 19 -8.70 -2.62 -4.63
N LEU A 20 -8.49 -1.47 -3.96
CA LEU A 20 -8.99 -0.18 -4.43
C LEU A 20 -8.47 0.17 -5.83
N GLY A 21 -7.18 -0.08 -6.11
CA GLY A 21 -6.62 0.14 -7.44
C GLY A 21 -7.23 -0.78 -8.50
N PHE A 22 -7.54 -2.03 -8.17
CA PHE A 22 -8.23 -2.95 -9.05
C PHE A 22 -9.69 -2.53 -9.30
N GLU A 23 -10.41 -2.11 -8.26
CA GLU A 23 -11.77 -1.57 -8.38
C GLU A 23 -11.80 -0.32 -9.27
N MET A 24 -10.84 0.60 -9.13
CA MET A 24 -10.69 1.77 -10.00
C MET A 24 -10.47 1.38 -11.48
N ALA A 25 -9.82 0.27 -11.75
CA ALA A 25 -9.64 -0.27 -13.10
C ALA A 25 -10.85 -1.07 -13.62
N GLY A 26 -11.93 -1.19 -12.82
CA GLY A 26 -13.17 -1.84 -13.21
C GLY A 26 -13.25 -3.34 -12.92
N PHE A 27 -12.33 -3.89 -12.14
CA PHE A 27 -12.45 -5.24 -11.59
C PHE A 27 -13.50 -5.27 -10.47
N GLU A 28 -14.01 -6.44 -10.16
CA GLU A 28 -14.96 -6.68 -9.07
C GLU A 28 -14.31 -7.54 -8.00
N VAL A 29 -14.03 -6.93 -6.84
CA VAL A 29 -13.49 -7.67 -5.70
C VAL A 29 -14.64 -8.38 -4.99
N GLU A 30 -14.69 -9.70 -5.08
CA GLU A 30 -15.74 -10.52 -4.47
C GLU A 30 -15.42 -10.87 -3.02
N MET A 31 -14.14 -11.10 -2.74
CA MET A 31 -13.68 -11.49 -1.41
C MET A 31 -12.30 -10.94 -1.10
N ALA A 32 -12.08 -10.63 0.17
CA ALA A 32 -10.81 -10.22 0.72
C ALA A 32 -10.54 -10.96 2.03
N ILE A 33 -9.29 -11.37 2.26
CA ILE A 33 -8.91 -12.14 3.45
C ILE A 33 -7.67 -11.52 4.10
N ASP A 34 -7.74 -11.32 5.41
CA ASP A 34 -6.61 -10.91 6.25
C ASP A 34 -6.80 -11.42 7.67
N ASN A 35 -5.77 -11.48 8.48
CA ASN A 35 -5.87 -11.84 9.90
C ASN A 35 -5.85 -10.62 10.83
N TRP A 36 -5.78 -9.40 10.29
CA TRP A 36 -5.74 -8.16 11.06
C TRP A 36 -7.11 -7.46 11.07
N GLU A 37 -7.89 -7.71 12.13
CA GLU A 37 -9.28 -7.22 12.24
C GLU A 37 -9.40 -5.69 12.13
N ASP A 38 -8.50 -4.92 12.74
CA ASP A 38 -8.53 -3.45 12.61
C ASP A 38 -8.50 -2.97 11.15
N ALA A 39 -7.71 -3.65 10.30
CA ALA A 39 -7.64 -3.34 8.89
C ALA A 39 -8.91 -3.78 8.15
N LEU A 40 -9.46 -4.92 8.52
CA LEU A 40 -10.72 -5.44 7.94
C LEU A 40 -11.94 -4.58 8.32
N VAL A 41 -11.97 -3.97 9.51
CA VAL A 41 -13.00 -2.99 9.86
C VAL A 41 -12.96 -1.80 8.90
N THR A 42 -11.77 -1.27 8.61
CA THR A 42 -11.58 -0.23 7.60
C THR A 42 -11.97 -0.72 6.20
N TYR A 43 -11.57 -1.93 5.85
CA TYR A 43 -11.90 -2.54 4.55
C TYR A 43 -13.42 -2.59 4.32
N ARG A 44 -14.17 -3.15 5.29
CA ARG A 44 -15.63 -3.29 5.25
C ARG A 44 -16.35 -1.93 5.26
N HIS A 45 -15.83 -0.95 6.01
CA HIS A 45 -16.39 0.39 6.06
C HIS A 45 -16.39 1.09 4.70
N ASN A 46 -15.37 0.86 3.88
CA ASN A 46 -15.22 1.50 2.58
C ASN A 46 -15.80 0.67 1.42
N ARG A 47 -16.29 -0.56 1.66
CA ARG A 47 -16.79 -1.48 0.62
C ARG A 47 -18.00 -2.26 1.09
N GLU A 48 -19.18 -1.69 0.85
CA GLU A 48 -20.42 -2.43 1.06
C GLU A 48 -20.52 -3.59 0.06
N GLY A 49 -20.84 -4.78 0.57
CA GLY A 49 -21.07 -5.97 -0.25
C GLY A 49 -19.86 -6.87 -0.51
N VAL A 50 -18.63 -6.43 -0.25
CA VAL A 50 -17.45 -7.29 -0.35
C VAL A 50 -17.34 -8.20 0.87
N LYS A 51 -17.12 -9.50 0.65
CA LYS A 51 -16.91 -10.48 1.74
C LYS A 51 -15.49 -10.35 2.28
N ALA A 52 -15.29 -9.50 3.28
CA ALA A 52 -13.99 -9.34 3.96
C ALA A 52 -13.91 -10.22 5.20
N ILE A 53 -13.05 -11.25 5.18
CA ILE A 53 -13.01 -12.35 6.15
C ILE A 53 -11.76 -12.22 7.01
N ASN A 54 -11.95 -12.31 8.34
CA ASN A 54 -10.84 -12.44 9.28
C ASN A 54 -10.44 -13.92 9.38
N ALA A 55 -9.31 -14.28 8.76
CA ALA A 55 -8.79 -15.64 8.82
C ALA A 55 -7.26 -15.66 8.65
N ASP A 56 -6.63 -16.62 9.27
CA ASP A 56 -5.22 -16.90 9.08
C ASP A 56 -5.03 -17.78 7.84
N LEU A 57 -4.50 -17.20 6.78
CA LEU A 57 -4.24 -17.87 5.51
C LEU A 57 -3.30 -19.08 5.62
N LEU A 58 -2.52 -19.19 6.69
CA LEU A 58 -1.70 -20.41 6.94
C LEU A 58 -2.55 -21.65 7.12
N ASN A 59 -3.66 -21.50 7.84
CA ASN A 59 -4.51 -22.60 8.29
C ASN A 59 -5.78 -22.74 7.43
N LEU A 60 -6.01 -21.84 6.49
CA LEU A 60 -7.23 -21.77 5.70
C LEU A 60 -7.12 -22.67 4.46
N ASP A 61 -8.07 -23.59 4.27
CA ASP A 61 -8.19 -24.38 3.05
C ASP A 61 -8.96 -23.58 1.98
N PRO A 62 -8.37 -23.35 0.78
CA PRO A 62 -9.07 -22.71 -0.32
C PRO A 62 -10.39 -23.37 -0.70
N LYS A 63 -10.48 -24.71 -0.59
CA LYS A 63 -11.70 -25.48 -0.87
C LYS A 63 -12.81 -25.15 0.13
N GLU A 64 -12.50 -25.07 1.44
CA GLU A 64 -13.49 -24.73 2.47
C GLU A 64 -14.06 -23.32 2.22
N ILE A 65 -13.23 -22.36 1.82
CA ILE A 65 -13.66 -21.02 1.45
C ILE A 65 -14.55 -21.05 0.21
N ALA A 66 -14.15 -21.77 -0.82
CA ALA A 66 -14.93 -21.90 -2.05
C ALA A 66 -16.32 -22.48 -1.75
N ASP A 67 -16.39 -23.57 -0.99
CA ASP A 67 -17.63 -24.24 -0.63
C ASP A 67 -18.52 -23.36 0.27
N GLN A 68 -17.94 -22.72 1.30
CA GLN A 68 -18.66 -21.91 2.28
C GLN A 68 -19.29 -20.65 1.66
N TYR A 69 -18.58 -20.01 0.71
CA TYR A 69 -18.99 -18.73 0.14
C TYR A 69 -19.50 -18.82 -1.30
N GLY A 70 -19.56 -20.04 -1.86
CA GLY A 70 -20.05 -20.30 -3.21
C GLY A 70 -19.15 -19.70 -4.30
N MET A 71 -17.83 -19.69 -4.10
CA MET A 71 -16.86 -19.18 -5.06
C MET A 71 -16.39 -20.31 -5.98
N SER A 72 -16.86 -20.33 -7.23
CA SER A 72 -16.43 -21.34 -8.22
C SER A 72 -15.34 -20.82 -9.16
N ASP A 73 -15.43 -19.55 -9.54
CA ASP A 73 -14.60 -18.95 -10.57
C ASP A 73 -13.98 -17.64 -10.06
N VAL A 74 -12.66 -17.59 -9.96
CA VAL A 74 -11.89 -16.39 -9.64
C VAL A 74 -11.03 -16.05 -10.86
N ASP A 75 -11.26 -14.88 -11.48
CA ASP A 75 -10.48 -14.47 -12.65
C ASP A 75 -9.07 -14.04 -12.27
N VAL A 76 -8.90 -13.34 -11.13
CA VAL A 76 -7.62 -12.80 -10.68
C VAL A 76 -7.44 -12.97 -9.17
N ILE A 77 -6.29 -13.46 -8.74
CA ILE A 77 -5.88 -13.44 -7.33
C ILE A 77 -4.82 -12.35 -7.14
N ILE A 78 -5.05 -11.46 -6.18
CA ILE A 78 -4.10 -10.41 -5.81
C ILE A 78 -3.67 -10.56 -4.35
N GLY A 79 -2.53 -9.98 -3.96
CA GLY A 79 -2.16 -9.91 -2.55
C GLY A 79 -0.71 -9.54 -2.28
N GLY A 80 -0.44 -9.23 -1.00
CA GLY A 80 0.89 -8.89 -0.51
C GLY A 80 1.31 -9.80 0.66
N PRO A 81 1.70 -11.06 0.42
CA PRO A 81 2.11 -11.94 1.51
C PRO A 81 3.34 -11.36 2.25
N PRO A 82 3.32 -11.32 3.61
CA PRO A 82 4.41 -10.76 4.39
C PRO A 82 5.73 -11.49 4.13
N CYS A 83 6.80 -10.70 3.93
CA CYS A 83 8.17 -11.19 3.73
C CYS A 83 8.90 -11.42 5.06
N GLN A 84 8.20 -11.82 6.12
CA GLN A 84 8.79 -12.06 7.44
C GLN A 84 9.39 -13.46 7.47
N GLY A 85 10.72 -13.55 7.26
CA GLY A 85 11.38 -14.82 7.48
C GLY A 85 12.43 -15.21 6.48
N PHE A 86 12.56 -14.51 5.42
CA PHE A 86 13.72 -14.68 4.54
C PHE A 86 14.96 -14.06 5.19
N SER A 87 15.48 -14.66 6.28
CA SER A 87 16.75 -14.23 6.88
C SER A 87 17.92 -14.90 6.16
N VAL A 88 18.96 -14.12 5.90
CA VAL A 88 20.15 -14.44 5.09
C VAL A 88 21.12 -15.41 5.81
N ALA A 89 20.65 -16.52 6.35
CA ALA A 89 21.53 -17.49 7.02
C ALA A 89 21.35 -18.91 6.45
N GLY A 90 22.00 -19.20 5.34
CA GLY A 90 22.33 -20.54 4.89
C GLY A 90 21.22 -21.33 4.17
N LYS A 91 21.52 -22.60 3.81
CA LYS A 91 20.67 -23.55 3.05
C LYS A 91 19.29 -23.88 3.65
N ARG A 92 18.93 -23.30 4.81
CA ARG A 92 17.61 -23.47 5.46
C ARG A 92 16.54 -22.50 4.98
N ILE A 93 16.81 -21.70 3.95
CA ILE A 93 15.94 -20.59 3.49
C ILE A 93 14.60 -21.11 2.91
N ILE A 94 14.60 -22.28 2.30
CA ILE A 94 13.42 -22.81 1.58
C ILE A 94 12.41 -23.46 2.55
N ASP A 95 12.87 -24.08 3.63
CA ASP A 95 12.03 -24.78 4.62
C ASP A 95 11.69 -23.96 5.87
N ASP A 96 11.99 -22.65 5.89
CA ASP A 96 11.68 -21.77 7.02
C ASP A 96 10.16 -21.62 7.17
N GLU A 97 9.64 -21.87 8.37
CA GLU A 97 8.20 -21.74 8.70
C GLU A 97 7.62 -20.38 8.32
N ARG A 98 8.45 -19.35 8.27
CA ARG A 98 8.10 -17.99 7.89
C ARG A 98 7.80 -17.81 6.40
N ASN A 99 8.19 -18.78 5.54
CA ASN A 99 7.84 -18.82 4.11
C ASN A 99 6.43 -19.40 3.87
N LYS A 100 5.80 -19.93 4.91
CA LYS A 100 4.47 -20.56 4.83
C LYS A 100 3.41 -19.56 4.32
N LEU A 101 3.50 -18.26 4.65
CA LEU A 101 2.52 -17.25 4.20
C LEU A 101 2.54 -17.06 2.69
N TYR A 102 3.74 -16.99 2.09
CA TYR A 102 3.86 -16.98 0.63
C TYR A 102 3.31 -18.28 0.00
N LYS A 103 3.61 -19.44 0.60
CA LYS A 103 3.06 -20.74 0.15
C LYS A 103 1.55 -20.81 0.27
N SER A 104 0.94 -20.08 1.21
CA SER A 104 -0.52 -19.94 1.25
C SER A 104 -1.05 -19.25 0.00
N PHE A 105 -0.41 -18.18 -0.46
CA PHE A 105 -0.78 -17.53 -1.71
C PHE A 105 -0.69 -18.51 -2.90
N VAL A 106 0.39 -19.29 -3.01
CA VAL A 106 0.58 -20.32 -4.05
C VAL A 106 -0.56 -21.35 -4.01
N ARG A 107 -0.93 -21.83 -2.82
CA ARG A 107 -2.01 -22.82 -2.61
C ARG A 107 -3.38 -22.31 -3.09
N PHE A 108 -3.69 -21.02 -2.86
CA PHE A 108 -4.91 -20.42 -3.40
C PHE A 108 -4.87 -20.31 -4.92
N VAL A 109 -3.73 -19.91 -5.51
CA VAL A 109 -3.55 -19.89 -6.98
C VAL A 109 -3.65 -21.30 -7.57
N GLU A 110 -3.10 -22.30 -6.91
CA GLU A 110 -3.20 -23.71 -7.33
C GLU A 110 -4.65 -24.20 -7.34
N TYR A 111 -5.43 -23.87 -6.31
CA TYR A 111 -6.82 -24.32 -6.20
C TYR A 111 -7.74 -23.62 -7.20
N PHE A 112 -7.74 -22.29 -7.22
CA PHE A 112 -8.66 -21.52 -8.07
C PHE A 112 -8.22 -21.42 -9.54
N GLN A 113 -6.97 -21.69 -9.85
CA GLN A 113 -6.43 -21.64 -11.22
C GLN A 113 -6.83 -20.34 -11.98
N PRO A 114 -6.64 -19.13 -11.39
CA PRO A 114 -7.11 -17.90 -12.01
C PRO A 114 -6.44 -17.64 -13.38
N LYS A 115 -7.03 -16.74 -14.17
CA LYS A 115 -6.43 -16.27 -15.44
C LYS A 115 -5.12 -15.54 -15.19
N ALA A 116 -5.05 -14.80 -14.08
CA ALA A 116 -3.87 -14.08 -13.66
C ALA A 116 -3.74 -14.03 -12.13
N PHE A 117 -2.51 -13.85 -11.66
CA PHE A 117 -2.28 -13.41 -10.29
C PHE A 117 -1.36 -12.18 -10.26
N VAL A 118 -1.51 -11.36 -9.22
CA VAL A 118 -0.61 -10.22 -8.93
C VAL A 118 -0.17 -10.30 -7.47
N MET A 119 1.13 -10.53 -7.26
CA MET A 119 1.71 -10.60 -5.93
C MET A 119 2.67 -9.42 -5.72
N GLU A 120 2.42 -8.65 -4.65
CA GLU A 120 3.26 -7.51 -4.24
C GLU A 120 4.21 -7.91 -3.10
N ASN A 121 5.40 -7.32 -3.11
CA ASN A 121 6.33 -7.45 -1.99
C ASN A 121 7.36 -6.31 -1.94
N VAL A 122 8.18 -6.27 -0.90
CA VAL A 122 9.30 -5.34 -0.81
C VAL A 122 10.40 -5.71 -1.83
N PRO A 123 11.14 -4.71 -2.39
CA PRO A 123 12.14 -4.97 -3.45
C PRO A 123 13.23 -5.96 -3.04
N ASN A 124 13.56 -6.03 -1.75
CA ASN A 124 14.61 -6.92 -1.25
C ASN A 124 14.34 -8.41 -1.54
N ILE A 125 13.08 -8.81 -1.72
CA ILE A 125 12.71 -10.21 -2.05
C ILE A 125 13.44 -10.71 -3.30
N LEU A 126 13.76 -9.83 -4.26
CA LEU A 126 14.42 -10.18 -5.51
C LEU A 126 15.91 -10.52 -5.35
N SER A 127 16.56 -9.96 -4.33
CA SER A 127 18.00 -10.16 -4.06
C SER A 127 18.28 -11.04 -2.84
N MET A 128 17.26 -11.41 -2.07
CA MET A 128 17.42 -12.27 -0.90
C MET A 128 18.01 -13.62 -1.27
N GLY A 129 19.05 -14.05 -0.53
CA GLY A 129 19.75 -15.31 -0.80
C GLY A 129 20.34 -15.37 -2.21
N ASP A 130 20.92 -14.27 -2.69
CA ASP A 130 21.46 -14.15 -4.06
C ASP A 130 20.44 -14.50 -5.16
N GLY A 131 19.14 -14.18 -4.90
CA GLY A 131 18.05 -14.42 -5.84
C GLY A 131 17.34 -15.76 -5.68
N ILE A 132 17.77 -16.62 -4.78
CA ILE A 132 17.16 -17.95 -4.55
C ILE A 132 15.65 -17.82 -4.27
N ILE A 133 15.22 -16.81 -3.53
CA ILE A 133 13.80 -16.62 -3.19
C ILE A 133 13.00 -16.23 -4.43
N ARG A 134 13.50 -15.30 -5.23
CA ARG A 134 12.90 -14.92 -6.52
C ARG A 134 12.73 -16.14 -7.42
N ASP A 135 13.78 -16.96 -7.55
CA ASP A 135 13.79 -18.11 -8.43
C ASP A 135 12.83 -19.21 -7.93
N ALA A 136 12.72 -19.39 -6.61
CA ALA A 136 11.72 -20.27 -6.00
C ALA A 136 10.28 -19.79 -6.28
N ILE A 137 10.00 -18.49 -6.15
CA ILE A 137 8.69 -17.90 -6.50
C ILE A 137 8.35 -18.17 -7.96
N ILE A 138 9.29 -17.90 -8.88
CA ILE A 138 9.08 -18.13 -10.31
C ILE A 138 8.81 -19.62 -10.56
N LYS A 139 9.61 -20.50 -9.97
CA LYS A 139 9.44 -21.95 -10.12
C LYS A 139 8.09 -22.44 -9.65
N ASP A 140 7.65 -22.07 -8.43
CA ASP A 140 6.39 -22.53 -7.85
C ASP A 140 5.19 -22.18 -8.75
N PHE A 141 5.15 -20.96 -9.30
CA PHE A 141 4.06 -20.59 -10.21
C PHE A 141 4.23 -21.14 -11.64
N SER A 142 5.47 -21.33 -12.11
CA SER A 142 5.72 -21.97 -13.40
C SER A 142 5.30 -23.44 -13.38
N ASP A 143 5.51 -24.14 -12.27
CA ASP A 143 5.05 -25.52 -12.08
C ASP A 143 3.49 -25.61 -12.12
N LEU A 144 2.79 -24.51 -11.79
CA LEU A 144 1.33 -24.38 -11.93
C LEU A 144 0.87 -23.92 -13.32
N GLY A 145 1.80 -23.76 -14.28
CA GLY A 145 1.52 -23.38 -15.65
C GLY A 145 1.41 -21.88 -15.92
N TYR A 146 1.99 -21.04 -15.07
CA TYR A 146 2.01 -19.58 -15.28
C TYR A 146 3.35 -19.12 -15.87
N ILE A 147 3.29 -18.18 -16.79
CA ILE A 147 4.45 -17.39 -17.22
C ILE A 147 4.57 -16.19 -16.27
N VAL A 148 5.60 -16.19 -15.44
CA VAL A 148 5.79 -15.20 -14.39
C VAL A 148 6.67 -14.04 -14.88
N SER A 149 6.15 -12.83 -14.84
CA SER A 149 6.89 -11.58 -15.04
C SER A 149 7.06 -10.86 -13.71
N TYR A 150 8.21 -10.23 -13.49
CA TYR A 150 8.43 -9.42 -12.27
C TYR A 150 9.20 -8.15 -12.57
N LYS A 151 8.91 -7.09 -11.82
CA LYS A 151 9.58 -5.79 -11.93
C LYS A 151 9.50 -5.03 -10.60
N VAL A 152 10.51 -4.22 -10.30
CA VAL A 152 10.42 -3.23 -9.22
C VAL A 152 9.80 -1.97 -9.80
N LEU A 153 8.63 -1.59 -9.29
CA LEU A 153 7.96 -0.38 -9.67
C LEU A 153 8.22 0.74 -8.64
N MET A 154 8.29 1.98 -9.12
CA MET A 154 8.38 3.19 -8.32
C MET A 154 7.02 3.88 -8.30
N ALA A 155 6.40 4.02 -7.13
CA ALA A 155 5.05 4.56 -7.01
C ALA A 155 4.91 5.98 -7.59
N SER A 156 5.94 6.82 -7.44
CA SER A 156 5.94 8.19 -8.00
C SER A 156 5.84 8.23 -9.54
N ASP A 157 6.19 7.15 -10.24
CA ASP A 157 6.02 7.05 -11.69
C ASP A 157 4.54 6.94 -12.10
N TYR A 158 3.66 6.66 -11.15
CA TYR A 158 2.21 6.45 -11.34
C TYR A 158 1.34 7.50 -10.64
N GLY A 159 1.89 8.69 -10.39
CA GLY A 159 1.14 9.79 -9.79
C GLY A 159 0.97 9.70 -8.27
N VAL A 160 1.67 8.78 -7.61
CA VAL A 160 1.71 8.71 -6.14
C VAL A 160 2.74 9.72 -5.63
N PRO A 161 2.40 10.64 -4.70
CA PRO A 161 3.36 11.63 -4.18
C PRO A 161 4.36 11.02 -3.19
N GLN A 162 4.90 9.85 -3.53
CA GLN A 162 5.78 9.07 -2.68
C GLN A 162 6.79 8.23 -3.47
N ASN A 163 8.06 8.31 -3.08
CA ASN A 163 9.13 7.44 -3.57
C ASN A 163 9.08 6.09 -2.83
N ARG A 164 8.11 5.25 -3.22
CA ARG A 164 7.91 3.91 -2.67
C ARG A 164 8.18 2.86 -3.73
N ARG A 165 9.14 1.99 -3.48
CA ARG A 165 9.49 0.90 -4.40
C ARG A 165 8.83 -0.40 -3.96
N ARG A 166 8.27 -1.15 -4.92
CA ARG A 166 7.70 -2.48 -4.67
C ARG A 166 8.06 -3.45 -5.77
N ALA A 167 8.38 -4.67 -5.39
CA ALA A 167 8.49 -5.79 -6.31
C ALA A 167 7.10 -6.31 -6.61
N ILE A 168 6.76 -6.37 -7.89
CA ILE A 168 5.48 -6.89 -8.38
C ILE A 168 5.77 -8.11 -9.23
N PHE A 169 5.11 -9.23 -8.91
CA PHE A 169 5.10 -10.45 -9.71
C PHE A 169 3.71 -10.59 -10.32
N VAL A 170 3.66 -10.85 -11.62
CA VAL A 170 2.41 -11.11 -12.35
C VAL A 170 2.56 -12.41 -13.10
N GLY A 171 1.64 -13.34 -12.89
CA GLY A 171 1.55 -14.58 -13.65
C GLY A 171 0.35 -14.56 -14.59
N LEU A 172 0.58 -14.95 -15.84
CA LEU A 172 -0.43 -15.19 -16.87
C LEU A 172 -0.25 -16.59 -17.45
N ARG A 173 -1.33 -17.15 -18.03
CA ARG A 173 -1.29 -18.53 -18.58
C ARG A 173 -0.55 -18.67 -19.90
N ASP A 174 -0.66 -17.69 -20.77
CA ASP A 174 -0.33 -17.81 -22.20
C ASP A 174 0.75 -16.86 -22.69
N LYS A 175 1.12 -15.86 -21.90
CA LYS A 175 2.06 -14.79 -22.28
C LYS A 175 2.75 -14.13 -21.09
N ALA A 176 3.85 -13.46 -21.36
CA ALA A 176 4.49 -12.60 -20.35
C ALA A 176 3.69 -11.30 -20.18
N PHE A 177 3.67 -10.79 -18.94
CA PHE A 177 3.04 -9.52 -18.62
C PHE A 177 3.98 -8.35 -18.95
N ALA A 178 3.51 -7.42 -19.78
CA ALA A 178 4.18 -6.16 -20.02
C ALA A 178 3.76 -5.15 -18.95
N PHE A 179 4.70 -4.74 -18.09
CA PHE A 179 4.42 -3.78 -17.03
C PHE A 179 4.05 -2.40 -17.59
N PRO A 180 3.15 -1.65 -16.89
CA PRO A 180 2.75 -0.33 -17.35
C PRO A 180 3.94 0.62 -17.44
N GLU A 181 3.92 1.49 -18.46
CA GLU A 181 4.81 2.64 -18.56
C GLU A 181 4.44 3.69 -17.51
N LYS A 182 5.32 4.67 -17.30
CA LYS A 182 5.04 5.80 -16.42
C LYS A 182 3.80 6.55 -16.88
N THR A 183 2.90 6.85 -15.94
CA THR A 183 1.64 7.57 -16.23
C THR A 183 1.75 9.08 -16.06
N VAL A 184 2.81 9.56 -15.42
CA VAL A 184 3.05 11.00 -15.18
C VAL A 184 4.41 11.43 -15.73
N GLN A 185 4.47 12.61 -16.34
CA GLN A 185 5.71 13.23 -16.81
C GLN A 185 6.50 13.81 -15.64
N GLU A 186 5.83 14.60 -14.79
CA GLU A 186 6.39 15.21 -13.60
C GLU A 186 5.81 14.53 -12.36
N PRO A 187 6.64 14.15 -11.37
CA PRO A 187 6.15 13.54 -10.13
C PRO A 187 5.28 14.50 -9.32
N VAL A 188 4.21 14.02 -8.75
CA VAL A 188 3.39 14.75 -7.78
C VAL A 188 4.21 14.98 -6.52
N THR A 189 4.29 16.23 -6.09
CA THR A 189 5.11 16.64 -4.93
C THR A 189 4.33 16.49 -3.61
N THR A 190 5.07 16.54 -2.49
CA THR A 190 4.44 16.59 -1.16
C THR A 190 3.58 17.86 -1.00
N TYR A 191 3.98 19.00 -1.60
CA TYR A 191 3.18 20.22 -1.61
C TYR A 191 1.85 20.00 -2.35
N ASP A 192 1.87 19.40 -3.53
CA ASP A 192 0.65 19.11 -4.30
C ASP A 192 -0.31 18.21 -3.51
N ALA A 193 0.24 17.29 -2.72
CA ALA A 193 -0.60 16.38 -1.93
C ALA A 193 -1.27 17.03 -0.71
N LEU A 194 -0.58 18.00 -0.05
CA LEU A 194 -0.91 18.41 1.31
C LEU A 194 -1.26 19.89 1.50
N SER A 195 -1.03 20.75 0.50
CA SER A 195 -1.06 22.21 0.70
C SER A 195 -2.44 22.79 1.01
N ASP A 196 -3.53 22.08 0.72
CA ASP A 196 -4.91 22.44 1.04
C ASP A 196 -5.40 21.90 2.39
N LEU A 197 -4.55 21.15 3.11
CA LEU A 197 -4.88 20.64 4.45
C LEU A 197 -4.37 21.59 5.54
N PRO A 198 -5.17 21.85 6.59
CA PRO A 198 -4.82 22.81 7.64
C PRO A 198 -3.75 22.27 8.61
N GLU A 199 -3.17 23.17 9.40
CA GLU A 199 -2.23 22.80 10.45
C GLU A 199 -2.93 22.10 11.63
N SER A 200 -4.08 22.63 12.02
CA SER A 200 -4.88 22.17 13.15
C SER A 200 -5.69 20.93 12.80
N SER A 201 -6.10 20.20 13.83
CA SER A 201 -7.08 19.12 13.68
C SER A 201 -8.40 19.66 13.15
N ILE A 202 -9.05 18.82 12.32
CA ILE A 202 -10.43 18.99 11.88
C ILE A 202 -11.24 17.82 12.42
N GLU A 203 -12.43 18.10 12.93
CA GLU A 203 -13.34 17.05 13.37
C GLU A 203 -13.81 16.22 12.18
N ASP A 204 -13.88 14.90 12.35
CA ASP A 204 -14.28 14.00 11.27
C ASP A 204 -15.71 14.34 10.79
N GLY A 205 -15.83 14.59 9.49
CA GLY A 205 -17.07 14.99 8.85
C GLY A 205 -17.28 16.50 8.71
N ASP A 206 -16.33 17.32 9.15
CA ASP A 206 -16.33 18.75 8.87
C ASP A 206 -15.92 19.09 7.45
N ASN A 207 -16.25 20.31 7.01
CA ASN A 207 -15.89 20.80 5.71
C ASN A 207 -14.38 21.09 5.59
N TYR A 208 -13.85 21.01 4.38
CA TYR A 208 -12.51 21.50 4.09
C TYR A 208 -12.44 23.02 4.26
N PRO A 209 -11.42 23.54 4.94
CA PRO A 209 -11.25 24.99 5.10
C PRO A 209 -10.76 25.68 3.82
N VAL A 210 -10.18 24.93 2.88
CA VAL A 210 -9.56 25.45 1.65
C VAL A 210 -10.01 24.60 0.45
N ALA A 211 -10.28 25.26 -0.67
CA ALA A 211 -10.56 24.61 -1.96
C ALA A 211 -9.30 23.90 -2.51
N PRO A 212 -9.45 22.87 -3.39
CA PRO A 212 -8.32 22.25 -4.05
C PRO A 212 -7.50 23.25 -4.87
N MET A 213 -6.17 23.22 -4.74
CA MET A 213 -5.25 24.19 -5.35
C MET A 213 -4.54 23.63 -6.61
N CYS A 214 -4.57 22.31 -6.81
CA CYS A 214 -3.94 21.63 -7.95
C CYS A 214 -4.76 20.43 -8.41
N ASP A 215 -4.37 19.81 -9.54
CA ASP A 215 -5.09 18.67 -10.13
C ASP A 215 -5.08 17.45 -9.22
N TYR A 216 -3.97 17.15 -8.54
CA TYR A 216 -3.90 16.06 -7.60
C TYR A 216 -4.95 16.19 -6.50
N GLN A 217 -5.08 17.37 -5.89
CA GLN A 217 -6.09 17.63 -4.85
C GLN A 217 -7.52 17.54 -5.40
N ARG A 218 -7.75 18.00 -6.64
CA ARG A 218 -9.06 17.84 -7.30
C ARG A 218 -9.42 16.37 -7.49
N MET A 219 -8.48 15.55 -7.96
CA MET A 219 -8.70 14.12 -8.15
C MET A 219 -8.92 13.37 -6.83
N ILE A 220 -8.07 13.62 -5.83
CA ILE A 220 -8.12 12.89 -4.57
C ILE A 220 -9.38 13.22 -3.74
N ARG A 221 -9.95 14.43 -3.95
CA ARG A 221 -11.16 14.93 -3.31
C ARG A 221 -12.43 14.77 -4.17
N GLN A 222 -12.33 14.08 -5.30
CA GLN A 222 -13.46 13.95 -6.21
C GLN A 222 -14.68 13.35 -5.50
N GLY A 223 -15.82 14.09 -5.55
CA GLY A 223 -17.07 13.67 -4.92
C GLY A 223 -17.11 13.78 -3.40
N VAL A 224 -16.12 14.44 -2.77
CA VAL A 224 -16.01 14.57 -1.30
C VAL A 224 -15.84 16.02 -0.89
N ASP A 225 -16.72 16.51 -0.03
CA ASP A 225 -16.69 17.82 0.60
C ASP A 225 -16.36 17.78 2.10
N LYS A 226 -16.24 16.59 2.65
CA LYS A 226 -15.99 16.33 4.08
C LYS A 226 -14.60 15.75 4.32
N LEU A 227 -13.94 16.23 5.37
CA LEU A 227 -12.60 15.79 5.77
C LEU A 227 -12.68 14.77 6.92
N TYR A 228 -11.97 13.67 6.79
CA TYR A 228 -11.87 12.61 7.80
C TYR A 228 -10.40 12.28 8.09
N ASN A 229 -10.14 11.74 9.28
CA ASN A 229 -8.82 11.28 9.72
C ASN A 229 -7.75 12.39 9.78
N HIS A 230 -8.15 13.66 9.96
CA HIS A 230 -7.23 14.80 10.04
C HIS A 230 -7.03 15.26 11.49
N GLN A 231 -6.55 14.37 12.35
CA GLN A 231 -6.24 14.64 13.74
C GLN A 231 -4.73 14.88 13.93
N ALA A 232 -4.34 16.12 14.19
CA ALA A 232 -2.95 16.51 14.41
C ALA A 232 -2.41 15.94 15.74
N SER A 233 -1.15 15.48 15.71
CA SER A 233 -0.48 15.04 16.94
C SER A 233 0.01 16.23 17.74
N ALA A 234 -0.28 16.23 19.04
CA ALA A 234 0.36 17.15 19.97
C ALA A 234 1.83 16.75 20.18
N HIS A 235 2.72 17.74 20.14
CA HIS A 235 4.12 17.59 20.51
C HIS A 235 4.43 18.55 21.67
N THR A 236 5.43 18.21 22.48
CA THR A 236 5.92 19.15 23.51
C THR A 236 6.48 20.41 22.85
N PRO A 237 6.44 21.57 23.52
CA PRO A 237 7.04 22.80 22.98
C PRO A 237 8.51 22.65 22.59
N GLU A 238 9.27 21.86 23.35
CA GLU A 238 10.67 21.54 23.04
C GLU A 238 10.77 20.76 21.71
N THR A 239 9.97 19.70 21.52
CA THR A 239 9.95 18.93 20.28
C THR A 239 9.59 19.83 19.08
N GLN A 240 8.57 20.69 19.21
CA GLN A 240 8.18 21.63 18.15
C GLN A 240 9.32 22.61 17.80
N ARG A 241 10.04 23.11 18.81
CA ARG A 241 11.18 23.97 18.60
C ARG A 241 12.31 23.27 17.82
N ILE A 242 12.61 22.02 18.16
CA ILE A 242 13.64 21.23 17.45
C ILE A 242 13.19 20.96 16.00
N ILE A 243 11.92 20.60 15.79
CA ILE A 243 11.38 20.40 14.43
C ILE A 243 11.50 21.69 13.61
N ALA A 244 11.23 22.87 14.22
CA ALA A 244 11.32 24.16 13.55
C ALA A 244 12.74 24.51 13.04
N MET A 245 13.78 23.96 13.68
CA MET A 245 15.17 24.14 13.25
C MET A 245 15.53 23.31 12.01
N VAL A 246 14.72 22.30 11.67
CA VAL A 246 14.95 21.46 10.49
C VAL A 246 14.24 22.11 9.29
N PRO A 247 14.97 22.54 8.25
CA PRO A 247 14.37 23.16 7.08
C PRO A 247 13.58 22.15 6.23
N ASP A 248 12.80 22.67 5.27
CA ASP A 248 12.09 21.87 4.27
C ASP A 248 13.04 20.88 3.56
N GLY A 249 12.72 19.58 3.64
CA GLY A 249 13.54 18.49 3.12
C GLY A 249 14.82 18.20 3.92
N GLY A 250 15.04 18.85 5.07
CA GLY A 250 16.18 18.64 5.94
C GLY A 250 16.05 17.39 6.84
N ASN A 251 17.12 17.12 7.57
CA ASN A 251 17.18 16.05 8.54
C ASN A 251 18.04 16.42 9.77
N TYR A 252 18.29 15.50 10.67
CA TYR A 252 19.04 15.72 11.90
C TYR A 252 20.40 16.41 11.72
N LYS A 253 21.05 16.28 10.54
CA LYS A 253 22.34 16.96 10.24
C LYS A 253 22.21 18.47 10.12
N CYS A 254 21.00 18.99 10.01
CA CYS A 254 20.74 20.43 10.04
C CYS A 254 20.69 20.97 11.49
N LEU A 255 20.67 20.11 12.49
CA LEU A 255 20.69 20.47 13.91
C LEU A 255 22.13 20.62 14.42
N PRO A 256 22.37 21.34 15.53
CA PRO A 256 23.62 21.27 16.28
C PRO A 256 24.01 19.83 16.64
N GLU A 257 25.30 19.53 16.64
CA GLU A 257 25.80 18.15 16.81
C GLU A 257 25.40 17.51 18.16
N ASP A 258 25.30 18.32 19.22
CA ASP A 258 24.83 17.88 20.54
C ASP A 258 23.37 17.41 20.56
N MET A 259 22.58 17.80 19.54
CA MET A 259 21.19 17.40 19.38
C MET A 259 21.00 16.12 18.54
N TRP A 260 22.02 15.63 17.83
CA TRP A 260 21.86 14.47 16.93
C TRP A 260 21.43 13.21 17.66
N GLY A 261 21.88 13.03 18.89
CA GLY A 261 21.57 11.85 19.72
C GLY A 261 20.23 11.92 20.47
N LEU A 262 19.48 13.01 20.40
CA LEU A 262 18.20 13.17 21.13
C LEU A 262 17.10 12.20 20.70
N ARG A 263 17.16 11.67 19.48
CA ARG A 263 16.31 10.59 18.99
C ARG A 263 17.13 9.43 18.46
N LYS A 264 16.96 8.26 19.05
CA LYS A 264 17.69 7.03 18.71
C LYS A 264 17.02 6.25 17.54
N VAL A 265 16.54 6.93 16.51
CA VAL A 265 15.93 6.31 15.33
C VAL A 265 16.65 6.77 14.07
N HIS A 266 16.88 5.86 13.15
CA HIS A 266 17.73 6.04 11.96
C HIS A 266 17.31 7.22 11.05
N ILE A 267 16.03 7.60 11.06
CA ILE A 267 15.45 8.72 10.28
C ILE A 267 14.98 9.87 11.18
N ALA A 268 15.60 10.00 12.38
CA ALA A 268 15.24 11.04 13.33
C ALA A 268 15.33 12.44 12.72
N TRP A 269 14.40 13.31 13.12
CA TRP A 269 14.35 14.71 12.72
C TRP A 269 14.32 14.95 11.21
N THR A 270 13.74 14.05 10.42
CA THR A 270 13.60 14.21 8.97
C THR A 270 12.30 14.91 8.64
N ARG A 271 12.38 16.00 7.87
CA ARG A 271 11.25 16.76 7.37
C ARG A 271 11.00 16.41 5.89
N MET A 272 9.74 16.23 5.52
CA MET A 272 9.34 16.05 4.12
C MET A 272 9.82 17.24 3.27
N ASN A 273 10.07 17.01 1.99
CA ASN A 273 10.44 18.04 1.03
C ASN A 273 9.21 18.48 0.23
N SER A 274 8.87 19.78 0.27
CA SER A 274 7.68 20.29 -0.43
C SER A 274 7.75 20.14 -1.95
N LYS A 275 8.95 20.18 -2.55
CA LYS A 275 9.19 20.19 -4.01
C LYS A 275 9.44 18.81 -4.61
N ARG A 276 9.29 17.74 -3.83
CA ARG A 276 9.56 16.35 -4.27
C ARG A 276 8.50 15.40 -3.73
N PRO A 277 8.34 14.22 -4.33
CA PRO A 277 7.60 13.15 -3.70
C PRO A 277 8.16 12.83 -2.32
N CYS A 278 7.29 12.49 -1.38
CA CYS A 278 7.65 12.11 -0.02
C CYS A 278 8.52 10.85 0.02
N PHE A 279 9.21 10.64 1.12
CA PHE A 279 9.81 9.35 1.46
C PHE A 279 8.74 8.28 1.62
N THR A 280 9.16 7.01 1.65
CA THR A 280 8.24 5.91 1.97
C THR A 280 7.60 6.12 3.35
N ILE A 281 6.29 6.22 3.40
CA ILE A 281 5.51 6.20 4.63
C ILE A 281 5.64 4.81 5.22
N ASP A 282 6.10 4.73 6.47
CA ASP A 282 6.20 3.51 7.23
C ASP A 282 5.01 3.31 8.19
N THR A 283 5.03 2.23 8.94
CA THR A 283 3.99 1.91 9.92
C THR A 283 4.12 2.68 11.24
N GLY A 284 5.24 3.37 11.43
CA GLY A 284 5.62 3.99 12.71
C GLY A 284 5.10 5.40 12.93
N HIS A 285 4.64 6.11 11.93
CA HIS A 285 4.08 7.48 11.91
C HIS A 285 4.86 8.57 12.67
N ARG A 286 5.99 8.27 13.28
CA ARG A 286 6.75 9.19 14.16
C ARG A 286 8.07 9.66 13.58
N HIS A 287 8.39 9.32 12.35
CA HIS A 287 9.75 9.49 11.83
C HIS A 287 9.93 10.70 10.91
N HIS A 288 8.91 11.04 10.10
CA HIS A 288 8.97 12.17 9.19
C HIS A 288 8.05 13.29 9.67
N PHE A 289 8.53 14.56 9.59
CA PHE A 289 7.71 15.71 9.90
C PHE A 289 7.09 16.29 8.64
N HIS A 290 5.94 16.95 8.80
CA HIS A 290 5.28 17.68 7.73
C HIS A 290 6.22 18.75 7.15
N TYR A 291 6.20 18.96 5.82
CA TYR A 291 7.13 19.88 5.16
C TYR A 291 7.03 21.31 5.70
N LYS A 292 5.86 21.74 6.14
CA LYS A 292 5.55 23.10 6.61
C LYS A 292 5.32 23.16 8.13
N TYR A 293 4.53 22.26 8.69
CA TYR A 293 4.11 22.32 10.08
C TYR A 293 5.07 21.58 11.01
N ASN A 294 5.19 22.06 12.27
CA ASN A 294 6.13 21.49 13.24
C ASN A 294 5.54 20.27 13.98
N ARG A 295 5.04 19.31 13.21
CA ARG A 295 4.41 18.08 13.68
C ARG A 295 4.61 16.94 12.70
N VAL A 296 4.31 15.73 13.17
CA VAL A 296 4.15 14.56 12.29
C VAL A 296 2.88 14.70 11.44
N PRO A 297 2.80 14.04 10.28
CA PRO A 297 1.60 14.02 9.46
C PRO A 297 0.39 13.46 10.21
N THR A 298 -0.78 13.92 9.83
CA THR A 298 -2.05 13.25 10.19
C THR A 298 -2.21 11.97 9.36
N VAL A 299 -3.20 11.14 9.73
CA VAL A 299 -3.54 9.94 8.95
C VAL A 299 -3.99 10.33 7.53
N ARG A 300 -4.79 11.40 7.39
CA ARG A 300 -5.23 11.90 6.08
C ARG A 300 -4.06 12.36 5.22
N GLU A 301 -3.11 13.09 5.80
CA GLU A 301 -1.91 13.51 5.09
C GLU A 301 -1.07 12.31 4.62
N ALA A 302 -0.87 11.31 5.48
CA ALA A 302 -0.19 10.07 5.11
C ALA A 302 -0.97 9.28 4.04
N ALA A 303 -2.30 9.21 4.14
CA ALA A 303 -3.17 8.55 3.18
C ALA A 303 -3.10 9.21 1.79
N ARG A 304 -3.10 10.54 1.72
CA ARG A 304 -2.91 11.27 0.45
C ARG A 304 -1.54 11.02 -0.16
N ILE A 305 -0.47 10.95 0.65
CA ILE A 305 0.87 10.57 0.19
C ILE A 305 0.89 9.14 -0.36
N GLN A 306 0.03 8.26 0.12
CA GLN A 306 -0.18 6.92 -0.41
C GLN A 306 -1.20 6.86 -1.56
N SER A 307 -1.75 7.99 -2.01
CA SER A 307 -2.78 8.11 -3.04
C SER A 307 -4.14 7.49 -2.71
N PHE A 308 -4.49 7.35 -1.43
CA PHE A 308 -5.88 7.05 -1.06
C PHE A 308 -6.77 8.25 -1.31
N PRO A 309 -7.93 8.11 -1.97
CA PRO A 309 -8.88 9.19 -2.12
C PRO A 309 -9.45 9.62 -0.77
N ASP A 310 -9.89 10.87 -0.66
CA ASP A 310 -10.40 11.40 0.62
C ASP A 310 -11.73 10.79 1.04
N SER A 311 -12.44 10.16 0.09
CA SER A 311 -13.61 9.31 0.38
C SER A 311 -13.28 8.07 1.19
N PHE A 312 -12.02 7.61 1.17
CA PHE A 312 -11.59 6.43 1.92
C PHE A 312 -11.33 6.81 3.38
N VAL A 313 -12.11 6.25 4.30
CA VAL A 313 -12.06 6.55 5.74
C VAL A 313 -11.39 5.41 6.49
N PHE A 314 -10.35 5.72 7.27
CA PHE A 314 -9.65 4.75 8.11
C PHE A 314 -10.32 4.66 9.48
N ILE A 315 -10.60 3.45 9.94
CA ILE A 315 -11.29 3.17 11.21
C ILE A 315 -10.28 2.60 12.23
N GLY A 316 -10.57 2.79 13.50
CA GLY A 316 -9.77 2.32 14.62
C GLY A 316 -8.92 3.40 15.28
N SER A 317 -7.99 3.00 16.15
CA SER A 317 -7.09 3.94 16.81
C SER A 317 -6.15 4.60 15.80
N ARG A 318 -5.69 5.83 16.08
CA ARG A 318 -4.75 6.55 15.21
C ARG A 318 -3.46 5.76 14.93
N THR A 319 -2.99 4.98 15.88
CA THR A 319 -1.83 4.09 15.67
C THR A 319 -2.16 2.99 14.67
N SER A 320 -3.34 2.38 14.79
CA SER A 320 -3.82 1.39 13.83
C SER A 320 -4.01 1.99 12.44
N GLN A 321 -4.65 3.16 12.33
CA GLN A 321 -4.86 3.86 11.07
C GLN A 321 -3.53 4.17 10.34
N ASN A 322 -2.51 4.67 11.05
CA ASN A 322 -1.19 4.91 10.47
C ASN A 322 -0.50 3.61 10.00
N LYS A 323 -0.65 2.52 10.77
CA LYS A 323 -0.13 1.21 10.39
C LYS A 323 -0.83 0.67 9.14
N GLN A 324 -2.14 0.87 9.02
CA GLN A 324 -2.93 0.52 7.83
C GLN A 324 -2.41 1.26 6.59
N VAL A 325 -2.25 2.59 6.68
CA VAL A 325 -1.70 3.41 5.60
C VAL A 325 -0.29 2.97 5.22
N GLY A 326 0.60 2.79 6.19
CA GLY A 326 2.00 2.43 5.93
C GLY A 326 2.18 1.05 5.27
N ASN A 327 1.35 0.07 5.62
CA ASN A 327 1.37 -1.27 5.03
C ASN A 327 0.78 -1.31 3.62
N ALA A 328 -0.14 -0.41 3.29
CA ALA A 328 -0.90 -0.49 2.06
C ALA A 328 -0.03 -0.37 0.80
N VAL A 329 -0.47 -1.03 -0.26
CA VAL A 329 -0.05 -0.75 -1.63
C VAL A 329 -0.74 0.55 -2.07
N PRO A 330 -0.01 1.53 -2.66
CA PRO A 330 -0.63 2.75 -3.14
C PRO A 330 -1.69 2.49 -4.22
N PRO A 331 -2.94 2.97 -4.05
CA PRO A 331 -4.02 2.71 -5.00
C PRO A 331 -3.71 3.10 -6.45
N TYR A 332 -3.02 4.22 -6.70
CA TYR A 332 -2.70 4.63 -8.08
C TYR A 332 -1.65 3.73 -8.74
N MET A 333 -0.69 3.20 -7.98
CA MET A 333 0.24 2.20 -8.51
C MET A 333 -0.50 0.88 -8.79
N ALA A 334 -1.39 0.46 -7.90
CA ALA A 334 -2.24 -0.72 -8.10
C ALA A 334 -3.18 -0.53 -9.30
N PHE A 335 -3.77 0.64 -9.47
CA PHE A 335 -4.60 1.00 -10.64
C PHE A 335 -3.82 0.87 -11.96
N ALA A 336 -2.58 1.38 -12.02
CA ALA A 336 -1.76 1.27 -13.23
C ALA A 336 -1.50 -0.19 -13.62
N ILE A 337 -1.21 -1.06 -12.64
CA ILE A 337 -1.01 -2.49 -12.85
C ILE A 337 -2.32 -3.14 -13.32
N ALA A 338 -3.43 -2.88 -12.62
CA ALA A 338 -4.73 -3.45 -12.92
C ALA A 338 -5.25 -3.01 -14.31
N ASN A 339 -5.10 -1.74 -14.65
CA ASN A 339 -5.50 -1.22 -15.97
C ASN A 339 -4.72 -1.90 -17.11
N GLN A 340 -3.41 -2.10 -16.93
CA GLN A 340 -2.61 -2.86 -17.89
C GLN A 340 -3.05 -4.32 -17.98
N LEU A 341 -3.40 -4.94 -16.86
CA LEU A 341 -3.90 -6.30 -16.80
C LEU A 341 -5.27 -6.44 -17.50
N GLN A 342 -6.18 -5.47 -17.30
CA GLN A 342 -7.51 -5.46 -17.93
C GLN A 342 -7.46 -5.40 -19.47
N ILE A 343 -6.43 -4.75 -20.04
CA ILE A 343 -6.21 -4.69 -21.50
C ILE A 343 -5.79 -6.06 -22.04
N ILE A 344 -5.13 -6.86 -21.22
CA ILE A 344 -4.52 -8.13 -21.61
C ILE A 344 -5.50 -9.31 -21.45
N LEU A 345 -6.36 -9.29 -20.42
CA LEU A 345 -7.39 -10.28 -20.16
C LEU A 345 -8.60 -10.14 -21.09
#